data_788c39cd124792b44daeb4e4508def2e
#
_entry.id   788c39cd124792b44daeb4e4508def2e
#
_cell.length_a   1.000
_cell.length_b   1.000
_cell.length_c   1.000
_cell.angle_alpha   90.00
_cell.angle_beta   90.00
_cell.angle_gamma   90.00
#
_symmetry.space_group_name_H-M   'P 1'
#
loop_
_entity.id
_entity.type
_entity.pdbx_description
1 polymer ?
#
loop_
_entity_poly.entity_id
_entity_poly.type
_entity_poly.pdbx_seq_one_letter_code
_entity_poly.pdbx_strand_id
1 'polypeptide(L)'
;MSEILRVENIEKYYGNRFSLTKAVDRMSLRVEKGEFVAIMGASGSGKTTLLNCIATIDRVSSGRIYVDGRDITRLRGNALVRFRRDSIGFVFQEFNLLDTMTAYENIALALQIQKVKEKEIRARIAHVANLLGIESIMDKYPYQLSGGQKQRVACARAVVTRPSLILADEPT
;
A
#
# COMPACT_ATOMS: atom_id res chain seq x y z
N MET A 1 -0.64 10.11 -21.98
CA MET A 1 -1.11 9.43 -20.76
C MET A 1 -0.70 10.28 -19.57
N SER A 2 -1.42 10.28 -18.46
CA SER A 2 -1.11 11.18 -17.33
C SER A 2 -0.29 10.42 -16.29
N GLU A 3 0.81 11.02 -15.84
CA GLU A 3 1.70 10.48 -14.81
C GLU A 3 0.95 10.33 -13.48
N ILE A 4 1.02 9.15 -12.82
CA ILE A 4 0.46 8.91 -11.49
C ILE A 4 1.52 8.97 -10.39
N LEU A 5 2.72 8.51 -10.68
CA LEU A 5 3.84 8.51 -9.74
C LEU A 5 5.10 9.05 -10.40
N ARG A 6 5.76 9.97 -9.72
CA ARG A 6 7.09 10.44 -10.08
C ARG A 6 7.98 10.50 -8.87
N VAL A 7 9.10 9.79 -8.94
CA VAL A 7 10.15 9.76 -7.95
C VAL A 7 11.37 10.45 -8.54
N GLU A 8 11.92 11.43 -7.82
CA GLU A 8 13.04 12.25 -8.28
C GLU A 8 14.21 12.17 -7.30
N ASN A 9 15.28 11.50 -7.69
CA ASN A 9 16.56 11.42 -7.00
C ASN A 9 16.41 11.17 -5.49
N ILE A 10 15.52 10.24 -5.10
CA ILE A 10 15.33 9.96 -3.68
C ILE A 10 16.51 9.19 -3.11
N GLU A 11 16.85 9.55 -1.90
CA GLU A 11 17.81 8.83 -1.08
C GLU A 11 17.18 8.49 0.26
N LYS A 12 17.53 7.33 0.80
CA LYS A 12 17.12 6.93 2.14
C LYS A 12 18.29 6.34 2.89
N TYR A 13 18.55 6.93 4.03
CA TYR A 13 19.59 6.50 4.97
C TYR A 13 18.97 6.04 6.28
N TYR A 14 19.53 4.98 6.85
CA TYR A 14 19.26 4.51 8.21
C TYR A 14 20.54 4.53 9.02
N GLY A 15 20.40 4.69 10.33
CA GLY A 15 21.52 4.65 11.24
C GLY A 15 21.84 6.01 11.90
N ASN A 16 23.04 6.10 12.47
CA ASN A 16 23.52 7.27 13.18
C ASN A 16 24.86 7.76 12.60
N ARG A 17 25.48 8.77 13.25
CA ARG A 17 26.76 9.36 12.79
C ARG A 17 27.91 8.35 12.64
N PHE A 18 27.84 7.19 13.30
CA PHE A 18 28.92 6.19 13.32
C PHE A 18 28.64 4.98 12.40
N SER A 19 27.36 4.75 12.04
CA SER A 19 26.97 3.65 11.17
C SER A 19 25.79 4.09 10.31
N LEU A 20 26.06 4.45 9.07
CA LEU A 20 25.08 4.93 8.11
C LEU A 20 24.89 3.87 7.02
N THR A 21 23.69 3.34 6.90
CA THR A 21 23.30 2.42 5.80
C THR A 21 22.49 3.18 4.78
N LYS A 22 22.96 3.19 3.53
CA LYS A 22 22.24 3.76 2.40
C LYS A 22 21.31 2.70 1.82
N ALA A 23 20.02 2.79 2.12
CA ALA A 23 19.01 1.82 1.68
C ALA A 23 18.44 2.14 0.29
N VAL A 24 18.37 3.41 -0.09
CA VAL A 24 18.02 3.87 -1.44
C VAL A 24 19.01 4.95 -1.86
N ASP A 25 19.54 4.82 -3.08
CA ASP A 25 20.56 5.73 -3.62
C ASP A 25 20.13 6.35 -4.93
N ARG A 26 19.78 7.66 -4.89
CA ARG A 26 19.43 8.52 -6.04
C ARG A 26 18.45 7.86 -7.02
N MET A 27 17.45 7.16 -6.49
CA MET A 27 16.46 6.45 -7.29
C MET A 27 15.50 7.45 -7.94
N SER A 28 15.27 7.26 -9.24
CA SER A 28 14.27 8.00 -10.00
C SER A 28 13.44 7.04 -10.84
N LEU A 29 12.12 7.23 -10.87
CA LEU A 29 11.20 6.47 -11.72
C LEU A 29 9.94 7.27 -12.01
N ARG A 30 9.23 6.90 -13.07
CA ARG A 30 7.91 7.44 -13.43
C ARG A 30 6.98 6.30 -13.75
N VAL A 31 5.71 6.47 -13.39
CA VAL A 31 4.64 5.51 -13.68
C VAL A 31 3.43 6.27 -14.18
N GLU A 32 2.86 5.81 -15.29
CA GLU A 32 1.64 6.36 -15.88
C GLU A 32 0.37 5.78 -15.25
N LYS A 33 -0.75 6.47 -15.35
CA LYS A 33 -2.05 5.93 -14.90
C LYS A 33 -2.41 4.66 -15.66
N GLY A 34 -2.75 3.60 -14.91
CA GLY A 34 -3.10 2.28 -15.45
C GLY A 34 -1.91 1.42 -15.83
N GLU A 35 -0.69 1.90 -15.64
CA GLU A 35 0.52 1.11 -15.88
C GLU A 35 0.75 0.11 -14.73
N PHE A 36 1.24 -1.08 -15.08
CA PHE A 36 1.74 -2.08 -14.14
C PHE A 36 3.26 -2.12 -14.20
N VAL A 37 3.92 -1.82 -13.09
CA VAL A 37 5.38 -1.76 -12.99
C VAL A 37 5.88 -2.76 -11.96
N ALA A 38 6.86 -3.58 -12.34
CA ALA A 38 7.56 -4.50 -11.45
C ALA A 38 8.96 -3.97 -11.13
N ILE A 39 9.29 -3.88 -9.84
CA ILE A 39 10.61 -3.51 -9.34
C ILE A 39 11.32 -4.78 -8.90
N MET A 40 12.37 -5.17 -9.63
CA MET A 40 13.15 -6.37 -9.36
C MET A 40 14.52 -6.03 -8.80
N GLY A 41 15.08 -6.95 -8.02
CA GLY A 41 16.41 -6.82 -7.42
C GLY A 41 16.65 -7.84 -6.31
N ALA A 42 17.91 -8.03 -5.92
CA ALA A 42 18.28 -8.93 -4.84
C ALA A 42 17.62 -8.58 -3.50
N SER A 43 17.55 -9.53 -2.57
CA SER A 43 17.14 -9.24 -1.20
C SER A 43 18.05 -8.16 -0.60
N GLY A 44 17.46 -7.23 0.14
CA GLY A 44 18.19 -6.09 0.72
C GLY A 44 18.53 -4.95 -0.25
N SER A 45 18.11 -5.01 -1.54
CA SER A 45 18.39 -3.93 -2.51
C SER A 45 17.53 -2.65 -2.32
N GLY A 46 16.72 -2.56 -1.26
CA GLY A 46 15.95 -1.37 -0.92
C GLY A 46 14.54 -1.30 -1.53
N LYS A 47 14.01 -2.37 -2.15
CA LYS A 47 12.66 -2.41 -2.75
C LYS A 47 11.57 -2.04 -1.74
N THR A 48 11.52 -2.74 -0.61
CA THR A 48 10.58 -2.45 0.49
C THR A 48 10.74 -1.02 1.02
N THR A 49 11.98 -0.54 1.15
CA THR A 49 12.26 0.83 1.57
C THR A 49 11.70 1.85 0.60
N LEU A 50 11.87 1.63 -0.70
CA LEU A 50 11.30 2.48 -1.76
C LEU A 50 9.77 2.51 -1.67
N LEU A 51 9.12 1.33 -1.59
CA LEU A 51 7.67 1.23 -1.45
C LEU A 51 7.16 1.94 -0.18
N ASN A 52 7.85 1.79 0.95
CA ASN A 52 7.52 2.46 2.20
C ASN A 52 7.65 3.99 2.10
N CYS A 53 8.66 4.49 1.36
CA CYS A 53 8.79 5.92 1.08
C CYS A 53 7.64 6.44 0.20
N ILE A 54 7.24 5.71 -0.85
CA ILE A 54 6.12 6.07 -1.71
C ILE A 54 4.80 6.02 -0.93
N ALA A 55 4.61 5.02 -0.07
CA ALA A 55 3.44 4.89 0.81
C ALA A 55 3.44 5.92 1.95
N THR A 56 4.50 6.72 2.09
CA THR A 56 4.69 7.65 3.21
C THR A 56 4.71 6.99 4.59
N ILE A 57 4.93 5.68 4.65
CA ILE A 57 5.18 4.94 5.89
C ILE A 57 6.53 5.38 6.45
N ASP A 58 7.51 5.54 5.57
CA ASP A 58 8.81 6.13 5.90
C ASP A 58 9.04 7.45 5.12
N ARG A 59 10.01 8.24 5.58
CA ARG A 59 10.37 9.51 4.92
C ARG A 59 11.66 9.35 4.16
N VAL A 60 11.73 9.94 2.97
CA VAL A 60 12.98 10.09 2.24
C VAL A 60 13.97 10.96 3.01
N SER A 61 15.25 10.68 2.91
CA SER A 61 16.32 11.53 3.45
C SER A 61 16.59 12.72 2.54
N SER A 62 16.50 12.51 1.20
CA SER A 62 16.58 13.57 0.18
C SER A 62 15.75 13.20 -1.05
N GLY A 63 15.59 14.12 -1.97
CA GLY A 63 14.77 13.96 -3.19
C GLY A 63 13.29 14.24 -2.97
N ARG A 64 12.47 13.92 -3.97
CA ARG A 64 11.02 14.20 -3.96
C ARG A 64 10.23 13.06 -4.56
N ILE A 65 8.99 12.91 -4.07
CA ILE A 65 8.02 11.96 -4.61
C ILE A 65 6.72 12.71 -4.85
N TYR A 66 6.18 12.53 -6.07
CA TYR A 66 4.90 13.11 -6.47
C TYR A 66 3.91 11.99 -6.78
N VAL A 67 2.71 12.10 -6.26
CA VAL A 67 1.59 11.22 -6.61
C VAL A 67 0.44 12.09 -7.10
N ASP A 68 -0.06 11.80 -8.29
CA ASP A 68 -1.08 12.59 -8.99
C ASP A 68 -0.75 14.10 -8.99
N GLY A 69 0.52 14.43 -9.30
CA GLY A 69 1.08 15.79 -9.34
C GLY A 69 1.35 16.44 -7.98
N ARG A 70 1.00 15.80 -6.87
CA ARG A 70 1.17 16.35 -5.52
C ARG A 70 2.48 15.89 -4.89
N ASP A 71 3.33 16.80 -4.42
CA ASP A 71 4.55 16.49 -3.66
C ASP A 71 4.17 15.91 -2.28
N ILE A 72 4.33 14.59 -2.13
CA ILE A 72 3.98 13.86 -0.91
C ILE A 72 5.08 13.93 0.16
N THR A 73 6.31 14.28 -0.20
CA THR A 73 7.43 14.41 0.75
C THR A 73 7.23 15.55 1.74
N ARG A 74 6.41 16.54 1.36
CA ARG A 74 6.06 17.71 2.17
C ARG A 74 4.85 17.54 3.05
N LEU A 75 4.10 16.44 2.90
CA LEU A 75 2.90 16.20 3.69
C LEU A 75 3.23 16.00 5.17
N ARG A 76 2.40 16.55 6.05
CA ARG A 76 2.51 16.44 7.51
C ARG A 76 1.11 16.35 8.15
N GLY A 77 1.05 15.81 9.35
CA GLY A 77 -0.17 15.76 10.17
C GLY A 77 -1.37 15.17 9.41
N ASN A 78 -2.52 15.82 9.50
CA ASN A 78 -3.77 15.36 8.89
C ASN A 78 -3.72 15.23 7.37
N ALA A 79 -2.88 16.00 6.68
CA ALA A 79 -2.73 15.89 5.23
C ALA A 79 -2.07 14.57 4.83
N LEU A 80 -1.09 14.10 5.61
CA LEU A 80 -0.42 12.82 5.43
C LEU A 80 -1.37 11.65 5.70
N VAL A 81 -2.14 11.73 6.77
CA VAL A 81 -3.14 10.71 7.12
C VAL A 81 -4.19 10.58 6.01
N ARG A 82 -4.74 11.70 5.53
CA ARG A 82 -5.70 11.69 4.41
C ARG A 82 -5.11 11.11 3.15
N PHE A 83 -3.89 11.48 2.80
CA PHE A 83 -3.22 10.94 1.61
C PHE A 83 -3.12 9.41 1.67
N ARG A 84 -2.62 8.84 2.77
CA ARG A 84 -2.54 7.38 2.94
C ARG A 84 -3.90 6.70 2.85
N ARG A 85 -4.91 7.28 3.53
CA ARG A 85 -6.26 6.74 3.58
C ARG A 85 -6.95 6.72 2.21
N ASP A 86 -6.77 7.80 1.42
CA ASP A 86 -7.61 8.05 0.25
C ASP A 86 -6.91 7.72 -1.08
N SER A 87 -5.56 7.73 -1.10
CA SER A 87 -4.80 7.64 -2.35
C SER A 87 -3.97 6.36 -2.49
N ILE A 88 -3.67 5.67 -1.39
CA ILE A 88 -2.76 4.52 -1.40
C ILE A 88 -3.49 3.25 -0.97
N GLY A 89 -3.37 2.19 -1.78
CA GLY A 89 -3.61 0.81 -1.38
C GLY A 89 -2.25 0.11 -1.18
N PHE A 90 -2.06 -0.59 -0.06
CA PHE A 90 -0.80 -1.29 0.20
C PHE A 90 -1.05 -2.77 0.52
N VAL A 91 -0.37 -3.65 -0.19
CA VAL A 91 -0.29 -5.08 0.08
C VAL A 91 1.08 -5.38 0.66
N PHE A 92 1.11 -5.77 1.94
CA PHE A 92 2.34 -6.07 2.67
C PHE A 92 2.76 -7.53 2.44
N GLN A 93 4.06 -7.79 2.51
CA GLN A 93 4.64 -9.14 2.40
C GLN A 93 4.04 -10.12 3.44
N GLU A 94 3.84 -9.69 4.68
CA GLU A 94 3.24 -10.49 5.74
C GLU A 94 1.72 -10.28 5.88
N PHE A 95 1.06 -9.78 4.83
CA PHE A 95 -0.39 -9.51 4.76
C PHE A 95 -0.90 -8.47 5.76
N ASN A 96 -0.34 -8.38 6.96
CA ASN A 96 -0.73 -7.47 8.06
C ASN A 96 -2.26 -7.45 8.29
N LEU A 97 -2.88 -8.64 8.33
CA LEU A 97 -4.26 -8.78 8.73
C LEU A 97 -4.37 -8.74 10.26
N LEU A 98 -5.47 -8.18 10.75
CA LEU A 98 -5.77 -8.15 12.18
C LEU A 98 -6.38 -9.48 12.59
N ASP A 99 -5.68 -10.25 13.42
CA ASP A 99 -6.08 -11.60 13.82
C ASP A 99 -7.37 -11.65 14.66
N THR A 100 -7.74 -10.52 15.27
CA THR A 100 -8.97 -10.34 16.04
C THR A 100 -10.20 -10.00 15.20
N MET A 101 -10.03 -9.87 13.90
CA MET A 101 -11.06 -9.52 12.93
C MET A 101 -11.21 -10.59 11.85
N THR A 102 -12.41 -10.85 11.42
CA THR A 102 -12.70 -11.71 10.26
C THR A 102 -12.12 -11.13 8.97
N ALA A 103 -12.11 -11.91 7.87
CA ALA A 103 -11.73 -11.41 6.55
C ALA A 103 -12.61 -10.23 6.12
N TYR A 104 -13.93 -10.32 6.34
CA TYR A 104 -14.86 -9.22 6.09
C TYR A 104 -14.48 -7.94 6.85
N GLU A 105 -14.28 -8.07 8.15
CA GLU A 105 -13.96 -6.93 9.03
C GLU A 105 -12.61 -6.28 8.68
N ASN A 106 -11.60 -7.09 8.32
CA ASN A 106 -10.31 -6.59 7.83
C ASN A 106 -10.45 -5.72 6.58
N ILE A 107 -11.36 -6.09 5.66
CA ILE A 107 -11.62 -5.32 4.44
C ILE A 107 -12.50 -4.11 4.77
N ALA A 108 -13.55 -4.29 5.59
CA ALA A 108 -14.50 -3.25 5.96
C ALA A 108 -13.83 -2.08 6.69
N LEU A 109 -12.83 -2.37 7.54
CA LEU A 109 -12.11 -1.37 8.32
C LEU A 109 -11.54 -0.23 7.44
N ALA A 110 -10.99 -0.56 6.27
CA ALA A 110 -10.45 0.43 5.35
C ALA A 110 -11.52 1.43 4.86
N LEU A 111 -12.74 0.96 4.59
CA LEU A 111 -13.87 1.79 4.19
C LEU A 111 -14.50 2.56 5.36
N GLN A 112 -14.51 1.97 6.55
CA GLN A 112 -14.98 2.64 7.77
C GLN A 112 -14.08 3.83 8.12
N ILE A 113 -12.76 3.68 7.98
CA ILE A 113 -11.80 4.78 8.16
C ILE A 113 -12.05 5.90 7.13
N GLN A 114 -12.49 5.56 5.91
CA GLN A 114 -12.93 6.54 4.91
C GLN A 114 -14.33 7.13 5.19
N LYS A 115 -15.02 6.67 6.24
CA LYS A 115 -16.39 7.08 6.60
C LYS A 115 -17.43 6.77 5.51
N VAL A 116 -17.24 5.68 4.78
CA VAL A 116 -18.19 5.18 3.79
C VAL A 116 -19.44 4.65 4.51
N LYS A 117 -20.62 4.85 3.93
CA LYS A 117 -21.90 4.38 4.49
C LYS A 117 -22.00 2.86 4.46
N GLU A 118 -22.60 2.26 5.50
CA GLU A 118 -22.67 0.80 5.69
C GLU A 118 -23.24 0.05 4.46
N LYS A 119 -24.30 0.57 3.85
CA LYS A 119 -24.88 -0.02 2.63
C LYS A 119 -23.87 -0.11 1.48
N GLU A 120 -23.03 0.91 1.34
CA GLU A 120 -22.00 0.97 0.30
C GLU A 120 -20.80 0.07 0.65
N ILE A 121 -20.42 -0.03 1.94
CA ILE A 121 -19.40 -0.95 2.43
C ILE A 121 -19.74 -2.37 1.99
N ARG A 122 -20.94 -2.85 2.30
CA ARG A 122 -21.40 -4.20 1.94
C ARG A 122 -21.34 -4.45 0.43
N ALA A 123 -21.81 -3.50 -0.36
CA ALA A 123 -21.82 -3.62 -1.82
C ALA A 123 -20.40 -3.69 -2.40
N ARG A 124 -19.49 -2.83 -1.93
CA ARG A 124 -18.09 -2.82 -2.39
C ARG A 124 -17.34 -4.09 -1.98
N ILE A 125 -17.55 -4.57 -0.76
CA ILE A 125 -16.92 -5.80 -0.27
C ILE A 125 -17.43 -7.00 -1.06
N ALA A 126 -18.75 -7.13 -1.27
CA ALA A 126 -19.31 -8.22 -2.07
C ALA A 126 -18.72 -8.26 -3.48
N HIS A 127 -18.59 -7.09 -4.12
CA HIS A 127 -17.98 -7.00 -5.44
C HIS A 127 -16.51 -7.46 -5.45
N VAL A 128 -15.69 -6.97 -4.52
CA VAL A 128 -14.27 -7.33 -4.45
C VAL A 128 -14.09 -8.78 -4.01
N ALA A 129 -14.93 -9.30 -3.11
CA ALA A 129 -14.90 -10.69 -2.66
C ALA A 129 -15.18 -11.64 -3.83
N ASN A 130 -16.19 -11.36 -4.65
CA ASN A 130 -16.49 -12.12 -5.85
C ASN A 130 -15.33 -12.07 -6.85
N LEU A 131 -14.78 -10.88 -7.12
CA LEU A 131 -13.65 -10.70 -8.05
C LEU A 131 -12.42 -11.52 -7.66
N LEU A 132 -12.15 -11.67 -6.36
CA LEU A 132 -10.99 -12.38 -5.83
C LEU A 132 -11.28 -13.82 -5.38
N GLY A 133 -12.53 -14.30 -5.53
CA GLY A 133 -12.95 -15.65 -5.16
C GLY A 133 -12.78 -15.95 -3.67
N ILE A 134 -13.19 -15.02 -2.79
CA ILE A 134 -13.04 -15.13 -1.35
C ILE A 134 -14.37 -15.07 -0.57
N GLU A 135 -15.52 -15.15 -1.25
CA GLU A 135 -16.84 -15.04 -0.61
C GLU A 135 -17.03 -16.09 0.49
N SER A 136 -16.58 -17.32 0.25
CA SER A 136 -16.75 -18.45 1.18
C SER A 136 -15.89 -18.37 2.45
N ILE A 137 -14.99 -17.38 2.55
CA ILE A 137 -14.05 -17.23 3.68
C ILE A 137 -14.25 -15.92 4.43
N MET A 138 -15.27 -15.13 4.11
CA MET A 138 -15.45 -13.79 4.67
C MET A 138 -15.67 -13.80 6.20
N ASP A 139 -16.26 -14.85 6.73
CA ASP A 139 -16.52 -15.00 8.17
C ASP A 139 -15.34 -15.64 8.94
N LYS A 140 -14.27 -16.03 8.22
CA LYS A 140 -13.10 -16.67 8.84
C LYS A 140 -12.10 -15.63 9.36
N TYR A 141 -11.44 -16.00 10.45
CA TYR A 141 -10.33 -15.25 11.01
C TYR A 141 -9.01 -15.57 10.28
N PRO A 142 -8.00 -14.66 10.28
CA PRO A 142 -6.74 -14.88 9.58
C PRO A 142 -6.03 -16.20 9.91
N TYR A 143 -6.07 -16.66 11.17
CA TYR A 143 -5.46 -17.93 11.58
C TYR A 143 -6.15 -19.17 10.98
N GLN A 144 -7.36 -19.05 10.43
CA GLN A 144 -8.11 -20.10 9.73
C GLN A 144 -7.86 -20.11 8.22
N LEU A 145 -7.11 -19.15 7.71
CA LEU A 145 -6.86 -18.94 6.27
C LEU A 145 -5.52 -19.50 5.85
N SER A 146 -5.47 -20.10 4.64
CA SER A 146 -4.20 -20.41 3.99
C SER A 146 -3.44 -19.12 3.59
N GLY A 147 -2.14 -19.22 3.31
CA GLY A 147 -1.33 -18.09 2.86
C GLY A 147 -1.93 -17.37 1.64
N GLY A 148 -2.32 -18.13 0.60
CA GLY A 148 -2.96 -17.55 -0.59
C GLY A 148 -4.34 -16.93 -0.30
N GLN A 149 -5.10 -17.44 0.69
CA GLN A 149 -6.35 -16.81 1.13
C GLN A 149 -6.08 -15.49 1.87
N LYS A 150 -5.10 -15.47 2.80
CA LYS A 150 -4.67 -14.24 3.48
C LYS A 150 -4.22 -13.17 2.47
N GLN A 151 -3.48 -13.57 1.45
CA GLN A 151 -3.04 -12.69 0.38
C GLN A 151 -4.23 -12.06 -0.36
N ARG A 152 -5.22 -12.88 -0.80
CA ARG A 152 -6.41 -12.36 -1.47
C ARG A 152 -7.21 -11.41 -0.58
N VAL A 153 -7.32 -11.69 0.72
CA VAL A 153 -7.95 -10.77 1.69
C VAL A 153 -7.16 -9.46 1.81
N ALA A 154 -5.82 -9.51 1.86
CA ALA A 154 -4.98 -8.31 1.89
C ALA A 154 -5.10 -7.50 0.58
N CYS A 155 -5.15 -8.16 -0.58
CA CYS A 155 -5.43 -7.51 -1.85
C CYS A 155 -6.81 -6.85 -1.86
N ALA A 156 -7.86 -7.57 -1.40
CA ALA A 156 -9.21 -7.02 -1.28
C ALA A 156 -9.23 -5.75 -0.43
N ARG A 157 -8.57 -5.77 0.73
CA ARG A 157 -8.45 -4.60 1.61
C ARG A 157 -7.75 -3.42 0.93
N ALA A 158 -6.73 -3.69 0.12
CA ALA A 158 -6.00 -2.64 -0.58
C ALA A 158 -6.81 -1.99 -1.72
N VAL A 159 -7.62 -2.77 -2.46
CA VAL A 159 -8.33 -2.28 -3.65
C VAL A 159 -9.73 -1.75 -3.36
N VAL A 160 -10.38 -2.18 -2.25
CA VAL A 160 -11.77 -1.83 -1.94
C VAL A 160 -12.01 -0.33 -1.76
N THR A 161 -10.97 0.40 -1.35
CA THR A 161 -10.97 1.87 -1.17
C THR A 161 -10.88 2.62 -2.49
N ARG A 162 -10.61 1.94 -3.61
CA ARG A 162 -10.37 2.52 -4.95
C ARG A 162 -9.24 3.55 -4.92
N PRO A 163 -8.05 3.19 -4.47
CA PRO A 163 -6.92 4.10 -4.37
C PRO A 163 -6.42 4.51 -5.76
N SER A 164 -5.73 5.66 -5.83
CA SER A 164 -5.08 6.12 -7.07
C SER A 164 -3.83 5.30 -7.40
N LEU A 165 -3.16 4.75 -6.38
CA LEU A 165 -1.94 3.97 -6.52
C LEU A 165 -1.98 2.75 -5.61
N ILE A 166 -1.69 1.58 -6.16
CA ILE A 166 -1.53 0.32 -5.40
C ILE A 166 -0.05 -0.02 -5.35
N LEU A 167 0.44 -0.28 -4.16
CA LEU A 167 1.80 -0.74 -3.89
C LEU A 167 1.72 -2.17 -3.34
N ALA A 168 2.57 -3.06 -3.84
CA ALA A 168 2.61 -4.44 -3.38
C ALA A 168 4.07 -4.86 -3.14
N ASP A 169 4.35 -5.31 -1.93
CA ASP A 169 5.68 -5.78 -1.52
C ASP A 169 5.65 -7.31 -1.49
N GLU A 170 6.37 -7.92 -2.44
CA GLU A 170 6.44 -9.38 -2.64
C GLU A 170 5.06 -10.07 -2.61
N PRO A 171 4.13 -9.73 -3.53
CA PRO A 171 2.73 -10.16 -3.47
C PRO A 171 2.51 -11.60 -3.97
N THR A 172 3.31 -12.55 -3.59
CA THR A 172 3.23 -13.97 -4.05
C THR A 172 2.90 -14.93 -2.93
#